data_7fd13aa6dcdc542d6e208ab4865c3df3
#
_entry.id   7fd13aa6dcdc542d6e208ab4865c3df3
#
_cell.length_a   1.000
_cell.length_b   1.000
_cell.length_c   1.000
_cell.angle_alpha   90.00
_cell.angle_beta   90.00
_cell.angle_gamma   90.00
#
_symmetry.space_group_name_H-M   'P 1'
#
loop_
_entity.id
_entity.type
_entity.pdbx_description
1 polymer ?
#
loop_
_entity_poly.entity_id
_entity_poly.type
_entity_poly.pdbx_seq_one_letter_code
_entity_poly.pdbx_strand_id
1 'polypeptide(L)'
;MSWFQRLKDGLSRSSNRLVDGINQVLGGRKLDDAALEELEEALIAADLGPAVARRVVDGLRGRRFENVDPAAVRGVFAEEIAKILAPVAKTFDPDETRKPHVVLVVGVNGTGKTTTIGKFAYGYSNAG
;
A
#
# COMPACT_ATOMS: atom_id res chain seq x y z
N MET A 1 -7.20 5.18 22.37
CA MET A 1 -6.69 5.30 20.98
C MET A 1 -7.20 4.14 20.18
N SER A 2 -7.93 4.41 19.08
CA SER A 2 -8.49 3.39 18.19
C SER A 2 -7.36 2.56 17.56
N TRP A 3 -7.58 1.25 17.35
CA TRP A 3 -6.69 0.34 16.63
C TRP A 3 -6.30 0.88 15.24
N PHE A 4 -7.25 1.50 14.54
CA PHE A 4 -7.03 2.18 13.26
C PHE A 4 -5.99 3.31 13.35
N GLN A 5 -5.96 4.06 14.46
CA GLN A 5 -5.00 5.12 14.66
C GLN A 5 -3.57 4.57 14.76
N ARG A 6 -3.38 3.47 15.50
CA ARG A 6 -2.06 2.81 15.64
C ARG A 6 -1.58 2.17 14.34
N LEU A 7 -2.50 1.64 13.52
CA LEU A 7 -2.17 1.12 12.19
C LEU A 7 -1.74 2.25 11.26
N LYS A 8 -2.47 3.36 11.27
CA LYS A 8 -2.17 4.57 10.49
C LYS A 8 -0.80 5.14 10.89
N ASP A 9 -0.51 5.22 12.18
CA ASP A 9 0.77 5.73 12.70
C ASP A 9 1.94 4.79 12.35
N GLY A 10 1.72 3.47 12.35
CA GLY A 10 2.72 2.48 11.94
C GLY A 10 3.04 2.51 10.44
N LEU A 11 2.06 2.83 9.59
CA LEU A 11 2.20 2.94 8.14
C LEU A 11 2.64 4.35 7.70
N SER A 12 2.57 5.35 8.60
CA SER A 12 2.81 6.75 8.26
C SER A 12 4.20 7.01 7.69
N ARG A 13 5.24 6.31 8.17
CA ARG A 13 6.62 6.53 7.69
C ARG A 13 6.83 6.14 6.23
N SER A 14 6.25 5.02 5.80
CA SER A 14 6.35 4.56 4.40
C SER A 14 5.39 5.33 3.51
N SER A 15 4.16 5.60 3.99
CA SER A 15 3.16 6.35 3.26
C SER A 15 3.54 7.84 3.11
N ASN A 16 4.19 8.44 4.10
CA ASN A 16 4.65 9.83 4.00
C ASN A 16 5.72 10.00 2.93
N ARG A 17 6.68 9.07 2.79
CA ARG A 17 7.67 9.12 1.71
C ARG A 17 7.03 9.11 0.32
N LEU A 18 6.01 8.28 0.12
CA LEU A 18 5.24 8.24 -1.13
C LEU A 18 4.44 9.53 -1.33
N VAL A 19 3.73 9.99 -0.29
CA VAL A 19 2.93 11.24 -0.35
C VAL A 19 3.83 12.45 -0.58
N ASP A 20 4.96 12.52 0.09
CA ASP A 20 5.92 13.62 -0.04
C ASP A 20 6.55 13.61 -1.45
N GLY A 21 6.95 12.45 -1.98
CA GLY A 21 7.42 12.30 -3.35
C GLY A 21 6.38 12.72 -4.37
N ILE A 22 5.14 12.28 -4.23
CA ILE A 22 4.02 12.68 -5.09
C ILE A 22 3.77 14.20 -5.00
N ASN A 23 3.73 14.77 -3.79
CA ASN A 23 3.49 16.20 -3.60
C ASN A 23 4.66 17.05 -4.12
N GLN A 24 5.90 16.58 -4.00
CA GLN A 24 7.08 17.28 -4.50
C GLN A 24 7.08 17.34 -6.02
N VAL A 25 6.72 16.27 -6.70
CA VAL A 25 6.64 16.21 -8.16
C VAL A 25 5.43 16.98 -8.70
N LEU A 26 4.27 16.88 -8.00
CA LEU A 26 2.99 17.40 -8.48
C LEU A 26 2.64 18.79 -7.93
N GLY A 27 3.46 19.37 -7.07
CA GLY A 27 3.17 20.63 -6.37
C GLY A 27 2.89 21.81 -7.29
N GLY A 28 1.68 21.90 -7.85
CA GLY A 28 1.21 22.99 -8.70
C GLY A 28 1.67 22.94 -10.16
N ARG A 29 2.31 21.86 -10.61
CA ARG A 29 2.74 21.65 -12.01
C ARG A 29 1.69 20.86 -12.78
N LYS A 30 1.67 21.04 -14.11
CA LYS A 30 0.90 20.17 -15.01
C LYS A 30 1.52 18.78 -15.02
N LEU A 31 0.69 17.75 -15.16
CA LEU A 31 1.15 16.37 -15.32
C LEU A 31 1.61 16.18 -16.76
N ASP A 32 2.80 16.68 -17.07
CA ASP A 32 3.49 16.46 -18.34
C ASP A 32 4.40 15.22 -18.29
N ASP A 33 4.98 14.85 -19.41
CA ASP A 33 5.85 13.66 -19.48
C ASP A 33 7.05 13.77 -18.53
N ALA A 34 7.61 14.96 -18.35
CA ALA A 34 8.72 15.18 -17.42
C ALA A 34 8.29 14.94 -15.95
N ALA A 35 7.09 15.43 -15.56
CA ALA A 35 6.54 15.18 -14.23
C ALA A 35 6.22 13.67 -14.00
N LEU A 36 5.81 12.97 -15.05
CA LEU A 36 5.58 11.53 -14.99
C LEU A 36 6.88 10.73 -14.83
N GLU A 37 7.97 11.15 -15.50
CA GLU A 37 9.30 10.56 -15.34
C GLU A 37 9.84 10.81 -13.91
N GLU A 38 9.77 12.04 -13.41
CA GLU A 38 10.15 12.37 -12.02
C GLU A 38 9.34 11.55 -11.01
N LEU A 39 8.04 11.32 -11.28
CA LEU A 39 7.18 10.48 -10.44
C LEU A 39 7.61 9.03 -10.47
N GLU A 40 7.94 8.46 -11.65
CA GLU A 40 8.45 7.09 -11.77
C GLU A 40 9.72 6.90 -10.93
N GLU A 41 10.68 7.83 -11.02
CA GLU A 41 11.90 7.81 -10.22
C GLU A 41 11.61 7.88 -8.71
N ALA A 42 10.70 8.76 -8.28
CA ALA A 42 10.31 8.88 -6.88
C ALA A 42 9.65 7.59 -6.35
N LEU A 43 8.83 6.92 -7.16
CA LEU A 43 8.20 5.64 -6.80
C LEU A 43 9.23 4.51 -6.69
N ILE A 44 10.21 4.47 -7.58
CA ILE A 44 11.33 3.51 -7.52
C ILE A 44 12.16 3.76 -6.27
N ALA A 45 12.49 5.01 -5.96
CA ALA A 45 13.21 5.40 -4.75
C ALA A 45 12.45 5.06 -3.45
N ALA A 46 11.13 4.96 -3.54
CA ALA A 46 10.25 4.51 -2.44
C ALA A 46 10.05 2.98 -2.37
N ASP A 47 10.93 2.20 -3.02
CA ASP A 47 10.94 0.73 -3.02
C ASP A 47 9.74 0.06 -3.71
N LEU A 48 9.00 0.75 -4.59
CA LEU A 48 7.92 0.11 -5.34
C LEU A 48 8.41 -0.87 -6.42
N GLY A 49 9.64 -0.70 -6.87
CA GLY A 49 10.21 -1.42 -7.98
C GLY A 49 9.77 -0.89 -9.36
N PRO A 50 10.63 -1.01 -10.39
CA PRO A 50 10.42 -0.35 -11.70
C PRO A 50 9.15 -0.79 -12.41
N ALA A 51 8.80 -2.08 -12.33
CA ALA A 51 7.62 -2.61 -13.01
C ALA A 51 6.30 -2.05 -12.44
N VAL A 52 6.23 -1.89 -11.13
CA VAL A 52 5.06 -1.33 -10.44
C VAL A 52 5.00 0.18 -10.66
N ALA A 53 6.13 0.89 -10.52
CA ALA A 53 6.23 2.33 -10.75
C ALA A 53 5.73 2.69 -12.17
N ARG A 54 6.20 1.98 -13.18
CA ARG A 54 5.78 2.19 -14.58
C ARG A 54 4.28 1.96 -14.77
N ARG A 55 3.71 0.88 -14.23
CA ARG A 55 2.26 0.61 -14.34
C ARG A 55 1.42 1.72 -13.73
N VAL A 56 1.84 2.27 -12.60
CA VAL A 56 1.16 3.40 -11.96
C VAL A 56 1.24 4.65 -12.82
N VAL A 57 2.42 4.97 -13.35
CA VAL A 57 2.63 6.14 -14.22
C VAL A 57 1.83 6.01 -15.52
N ASP A 58 1.78 4.84 -16.14
CA ASP A 58 0.98 4.58 -17.34
C ASP A 58 -0.53 4.76 -17.06
N GLY A 59 -1.00 4.36 -15.89
CA GLY A 59 -2.38 4.60 -15.44
C GLY A 59 -2.71 6.09 -15.28
N LEU A 60 -1.72 6.90 -14.90
CA LEU A 60 -1.87 8.35 -14.83
C LEU A 60 -1.80 9.02 -16.21
N ARG A 61 -0.92 8.55 -17.11
CA ARG A 61 -0.76 9.07 -18.47
C ARG A 61 -2.04 8.99 -19.29
N GLY A 62 -2.86 7.95 -19.07
CA GLY A 62 -4.15 7.78 -19.74
C GLY A 62 -5.26 8.73 -19.27
N ARG A 63 -5.04 9.52 -18.23
CA ARG A 63 -6.07 10.40 -17.64
C ARG A 63 -5.75 11.87 -17.92
N ARG A 64 -6.77 12.63 -18.35
CA ARG A 64 -6.66 14.08 -18.48
C ARG A 64 -6.99 14.72 -17.13
N PHE A 65 -6.02 15.40 -16.54
CA PHE A 65 -6.23 16.24 -15.36
C PHE A 65 -6.28 17.70 -15.81
N GLU A 66 -7.45 18.34 -15.74
CA GLU A 66 -7.60 19.78 -16.06
C GLU A 66 -6.87 20.65 -15.04
N ASN A 67 -6.87 20.23 -13.79
CA ASN A 67 -6.01 20.76 -12.72
C ASN A 67 -5.47 19.56 -11.94
N VAL A 68 -4.17 19.54 -11.69
CA VAL A 68 -3.53 18.44 -10.95
C VAL A 68 -3.88 18.60 -9.46
N ASP A 69 -5.03 18.06 -9.07
CA ASP A 69 -5.36 17.88 -7.66
C ASP A 69 -4.56 16.68 -7.10
N PRO A 70 -3.69 16.90 -6.12
CA PRO A 70 -2.94 15.82 -5.49
C PRO A 70 -3.83 14.69 -4.92
N ALA A 71 -5.08 15.00 -4.54
CA ALA A 71 -6.02 14.01 -4.05
C ALA A 71 -6.52 13.10 -5.19
N ALA A 72 -6.80 13.66 -6.37
CA ALA A 72 -7.18 12.90 -7.54
C ALA A 72 -6.06 11.97 -8.01
N VAL A 73 -4.82 12.45 -8.02
CA VAL A 73 -3.64 11.62 -8.37
C VAL A 73 -3.46 10.48 -7.36
N ARG A 74 -3.59 10.74 -6.06
CA ARG A 74 -3.56 9.69 -5.04
C ARG A 74 -4.68 8.66 -5.22
N GLY A 75 -5.86 9.09 -5.66
CA GLY A 75 -6.97 8.19 -5.99
C GLY A 75 -6.60 7.21 -7.10
N VAL A 76 -6.07 7.72 -8.22
CA VAL A 76 -5.60 6.88 -9.34
C VAL A 76 -4.49 5.94 -8.91
N PHE A 77 -3.53 6.45 -8.14
CA PHE A 77 -2.46 5.64 -7.57
C PHE A 77 -2.99 4.49 -6.72
N ALA A 78 -3.95 4.76 -5.83
CA ALA A 78 -4.57 3.74 -5.00
C ALA A 78 -5.32 2.69 -5.85
N GLU A 79 -6.01 3.10 -6.92
CA GLU A 79 -6.68 2.20 -7.86
C GLU A 79 -5.68 1.28 -8.58
N GLU A 80 -4.56 1.80 -9.07
CA GLU A 80 -3.56 0.99 -9.76
C GLU A 80 -2.88 -0.01 -8.81
N ILE A 81 -2.57 0.40 -7.58
CA ILE A 81 -2.06 -0.52 -6.54
C ILE A 81 -3.11 -1.58 -6.19
N ALA A 82 -4.38 -1.20 -6.06
CA ALA A 82 -5.47 -2.15 -5.78
C ALA A 82 -5.59 -3.20 -6.90
N LYS A 83 -5.46 -2.82 -8.18
CA LYS A 83 -5.45 -3.75 -9.32
C LYS A 83 -4.29 -4.75 -9.25
N ILE A 84 -3.12 -4.32 -8.77
CA ILE A 84 -1.95 -5.18 -8.61
C ILE A 84 -2.15 -6.17 -7.46
N LEU A 85 -2.77 -5.72 -6.36
CA LEU A 85 -2.97 -6.52 -5.16
C LEU A 85 -4.18 -7.47 -5.27
N ALA A 86 -5.24 -7.08 -5.97
CA ALA A 86 -6.48 -7.84 -6.06
C ALA A 86 -6.31 -9.33 -6.44
N PRO A 87 -5.45 -9.72 -7.41
CA PRO A 87 -5.27 -11.13 -7.78
C PRO A 87 -4.62 -11.98 -6.68
N VAL A 88 -3.88 -11.35 -5.76
CA VAL A 88 -3.15 -12.03 -4.67
C VAL A 88 -3.79 -11.80 -3.30
N ALA A 89 -4.76 -10.92 -3.21
CA ALA A 89 -5.53 -10.68 -1.99
C ALA A 89 -6.47 -11.88 -1.74
N LYS A 90 -6.12 -12.69 -0.76
CA LYS A 90 -6.92 -13.85 -0.34
C LYS A 90 -7.26 -13.70 1.14
N THR A 91 -8.48 -14.04 1.49
CA THR A 91 -8.87 -14.22 2.89
C THR A 91 -8.12 -15.42 3.45
N PHE A 92 -7.53 -15.28 4.62
CA PHE A 92 -7.00 -16.42 5.35
C PHE A 92 -8.17 -17.12 6.02
N ASP A 93 -8.50 -18.31 5.52
CA ASP A 93 -9.57 -19.16 6.04
C ASP A 93 -8.96 -20.46 6.56
N PRO A 94 -8.94 -20.67 7.88
CA PRO A 94 -8.41 -21.90 8.47
C PRO A 94 -9.22 -23.10 8.04
N ASP A 95 -8.55 -24.17 7.61
CA ASP A 95 -9.17 -25.44 7.23
C ASP A 95 -9.73 -26.13 8.49
N GLU A 96 -11.04 -26.08 8.68
CA GLU A 96 -11.74 -26.68 9.83
C GLU A 96 -11.64 -28.22 9.89
N THR A 97 -11.24 -28.86 8.78
CA THR A 97 -11.02 -30.32 8.75
C THR A 97 -9.72 -30.71 9.44
N ARG A 98 -8.78 -29.79 9.61
CA ARG A 98 -7.49 -29.98 10.28
C ARG A 98 -7.57 -29.57 11.73
N LYS A 99 -7.53 -30.53 12.63
CA LYS A 99 -7.58 -30.30 14.08
C LYS A 99 -6.35 -30.90 14.77
N PRO A 100 -5.37 -30.10 15.20
CA PRO A 100 -5.35 -28.62 15.13
C PRO A 100 -4.94 -28.08 13.75
N HIS A 101 -5.45 -26.91 13.39
CA HIS A 101 -4.90 -26.10 12.30
C HIS A 101 -3.70 -25.31 12.84
N VAL A 102 -2.52 -25.54 12.28
CA VAL A 102 -1.27 -24.94 12.77
C VAL A 102 -0.82 -23.84 11.84
N VAL A 103 -0.60 -22.63 12.39
CA VAL A 103 -0.08 -21.47 11.69
C VAL A 103 1.29 -21.11 12.25
N LEU A 104 2.33 -21.17 11.39
CA LEU A 104 3.68 -20.78 11.75
C LEU A 104 3.96 -19.34 11.32
N VAL A 105 4.26 -18.45 12.27
CA VAL A 105 4.63 -17.05 12.02
C VAL A 105 6.13 -16.90 12.13
N VAL A 106 6.78 -16.53 11.03
CA VAL A 106 8.23 -16.38 10.94
C VAL A 106 8.63 -14.93 10.65
N GLY A 107 9.85 -14.54 11.05
CA GLY A 107 10.41 -13.21 10.79
C GLY A 107 11.56 -12.89 11.75
N VAL A 108 12.35 -11.87 11.43
CA VAL A 108 13.45 -11.39 12.28
C VAL A 108 12.94 -10.68 13.54
N ASN A 109 13.83 -10.41 14.49
CA ASN A 109 13.44 -9.74 15.73
C ASN A 109 12.93 -8.33 15.47
N GLY A 110 11.89 -7.92 16.20
CA GLY A 110 11.29 -6.58 16.06
C GLY A 110 10.29 -6.40 14.91
N THR A 111 10.04 -7.42 14.06
CA THR A 111 9.10 -7.32 12.91
C THR A 111 7.62 -7.39 13.28
N GLY A 112 7.27 -7.47 14.56
CA GLY A 112 5.87 -7.48 15.00
C GLY A 112 5.21 -8.86 15.00
N LYS A 113 5.97 -9.97 14.98
CA LYS A 113 5.42 -11.35 15.03
C LYS A 113 4.42 -11.54 16.16
N THR A 114 4.84 -11.26 17.40
CA THR A 114 3.99 -11.44 18.60
C THR A 114 2.74 -10.57 18.52
N THR A 115 2.85 -9.34 18.04
CA THR A 115 1.71 -8.45 17.85
C THR A 115 0.74 -8.99 16.80
N THR A 116 1.26 -9.56 15.72
CA THR A 116 0.46 -10.16 14.65
C THR A 116 -0.26 -11.41 15.17
N ILE A 117 0.44 -12.29 15.88
CA ILE A 117 -0.15 -13.50 16.52
C ILE A 117 -1.28 -13.08 17.46
N GLY A 118 -1.06 -12.08 18.31
CA GLY A 118 -2.10 -11.61 19.24
C GLY A 118 -3.34 -11.07 18.53
N LYS A 119 -3.18 -10.38 17.41
CA LYS A 119 -4.31 -9.89 16.58
C LYS A 119 -5.06 -11.04 15.91
N PHE A 120 -4.35 -12.03 15.37
CA PHE A 120 -4.95 -13.23 14.81
C PHE A 120 -5.75 -14.01 15.86
N ALA A 121 -5.13 -14.30 16.99
CA ALA A 121 -5.77 -15.01 18.08
C ALA A 121 -7.05 -14.30 18.58
N TYR A 122 -6.99 -12.98 18.74
CA TYR A 122 -8.15 -12.17 19.11
C TYR A 122 -9.26 -12.22 18.05
N GLY A 123 -8.90 -12.10 16.76
CA GLY A 123 -9.87 -12.18 15.66
C GLY A 123 -10.61 -13.51 15.63
N TYR A 124 -9.89 -14.61 15.70
CA TYR A 124 -10.50 -15.95 15.65
C TYR A 124 -11.25 -16.32 16.92
N SER A 125 -10.76 -15.90 18.10
CA SER A 125 -11.48 -16.13 19.36
C SER A 125 -12.84 -15.43 19.41
N ASN A 126 -13.02 -14.33 18.71
CA ASN A 126 -14.30 -13.60 18.64
C ASN A 126 -15.21 -14.07 17.49
N ALA A 127 -14.68 -14.82 16.55
CA ALA A 127 -15.48 -15.35 15.44
C ALA A 127 -16.14 -16.71 15.75
N GLY A 128 -15.82 -17.31 16.91
CA GLY A 128 -16.32 -18.64 17.36
C GLY A 128 -15.27 -19.69 17.16
#